data_f182d3c3da1be777b50eccb87cba1fe0
#
_entry.id   f182d3c3da1be777b50eccb87cba1fe0
#
_cell.length_a   1.000
_cell.length_b   1.000
_cell.length_c   1.000
_cell.angle_alpha   90.00
_cell.angle_beta   90.00
_cell.angle_gamma   90.00
#
_symmetry.space_group_name_H-M   'P 1'
#
loop_
_entity.id
_entity.type
_entity.pdbx_description
1 polymer ?
#
loop_
_entity_poly.entity_id
_entity_poly.type
_entity_poly.pdbx_seq_one_letter_code
_entity_poly.pdbx_strand_id
1 'polypeptide(L)'
;MLFRSLFESTTAWPPSIMDIVLKQLDLAYYTAATVPEALRRAGRATVKAFGVCSRFVHLEFFCLAEDKEGLGKKGDFVGLEVNMRPAGGYTPDMMNYAHSTDVYQIWADMVTTDRRILPDSGQHCYCVYAGRRDCYHYVHSHEEVMQRYGENMVMCERMPEMMVPQMGNQMYTVKLPSQQATEEFIHFVQQQC
;
A
#
# COMPACT_ATOMS: atom_id res chain seq x y z
N MET A 1 -13.87 -18.46 -16.82
CA MET A 1 -14.50 -17.95 -15.62
C MET A 1 -14.59 -16.43 -15.79
N LEU A 2 -15.79 -15.87 -15.85
CA LEU A 2 -16.02 -14.43 -15.93
C LEU A 2 -15.96 -13.88 -14.50
N PHE A 3 -14.95 -13.05 -14.20
CA PHE A 3 -14.94 -12.27 -12.94
C PHE A 3 -16.13 -11.30 -12.99
N ARG A 4 -17.18 -11.57 -12.24
CA ARG A 4 -18.42 -10.77 -12.28
C ARG A 4 -18.31 -9.44 -11.57
N SER A 5 -17.37 -9.33 -10.62
CA SER A 5 -17.04 -8.08 -9.93
C SER A 5 -15.66 -8.21 -9.33
N LEU A 6 -14.74 -7.32 -9.72
CA LEU A 6 -13.35 -7.34 -9.28
C LEU A 6 -12.98 -5.98 -8.71
N PHE A 7 -12.45 -5.97 -7.51
CA PHE A 7 -11.71 -4.85 -6.95
C PHE A 7 -10.23 -5.22 -6.96
N GLU A 8 -9.39 -4.38 -7.54
CA GLU A 8 -7.95 -4.55 -7.59
C GLU A 8 -7.29 -3.29 -7.06
N SER A 9 -6.33 -3.48 -6.17
CA SER A 9 -5.50 -2.42 -5.63
C SER A 9 -4.07 -2.91 -5.51
N THR A 10 -3.11 -2.01 -5.53
CA THR A 10 -1.70 -2.33 -5.31
C THR A 10 -1.08 -1.37 -4.32
N THR A 11 -0.28 -1.94 -3.43
CA THR A 11 0.53 -1.19 -2.46
C THR A 11 1.99 -1.46 -2.74
N ALA A 12 2.77 -0.40 -2.88
CA ALA A 12 4.21 -0.47 -3.10
C ALA A 12 4.97 -0.21 -1.79
N TRP A 13 5.96 -1.07 -1.53
CA TRP A 13 6.84 -1.02 -0.35
C TRP A 13 8.28 -0.83 -0.85
N PRO A 14 8.80 0.41 -0.92
CA PRO A 14 10.14 0.65 -1.48
C PRO A 14 11.27 -0.09 -0.79
N PRO A 15 11.39 -0.09 0.57
CA PRO A 15 12.36 -0.92 1.26
C PRO A 15 11.77 -2.25 1.72
N SER A 16 12.64 -3.24 1.93
CA SER A 16 12.25 -4.51 2.54
C SER A 16 11.81 -4.33 3.99
N ILE A 17 10.68 -4.94 4.37
CA ILE A 17 10.21 -4.97 5.77
C ILE A 17 11.28 -5.52 6.71
N MET A 18 12.03 -6.54 6.29
CA MET A 18 13.13 -7.10 7.08
C MET A 18 14.23 -6.06 7.33
N ASP A 19 14.59 -5.28 6.32
CA ASP A 19 15.57 -4.21 6.47
C ASP A 19 15.07 -3.10 7.39
N ILE A 20 13.79 -2.73 7.29
CA ILE A 20 13.18 -1.73 8.16
C ILE A 20 13.29 -2.15 9.63
N VAL A 21 12.93 -3.39 9.96
CA VAL A 21 12.97 -3.90 11.34
C VAL A 21 14.41 -4.07 11.82
N LEU A 22 15.27 -4.72 11.05
CA LEU A 22 16.65 -5.03 11.47
C LEU A 22 17.54 -3.80 11.55
N LYS A 23 17.38 -2.85 10.64
CA LYS A 23 18.19 -1.62 10.57
C LYS A 23 17.49 -0.41 11.19
N GLN A 24 16.30 -0.60 11.75
CA GLN A 24 15.46 0.47 12.33
C GLN A 24 15.19 1.62 11.36
N LEU A 25 15.07 1.33 10.05
CA LEU A 25 14.80 2.35 9.05
C LEU A 25 13.39 2.93 9.20
N ASP A 26 13.20 4.14 8.71
CA ASP A 26 11.88 4.72 8.58
C ASP A 26 11.08 3.98 7.52
N LEU A 27 9.81 3.70 7.83
CA LEU A 27 8.89 3.03 6.92
C LEU A 27 8.14 4.05 6.07
N ALA A 28 8.12 3.84 4.75
CA ALA A 28 7.16 4.46 3.86
C ALA A 28 6.61 3.42 2.88
N TYR A 29 5.31 3.51 2.61
CA TYR A 29 4.64 2.72 1.58
C TYR A 29 3.40 3.45 1.08
N TYR A 30 2.90 3.08 -0.07
CA TYR A 30 1.73 3.76 -0.63
C TYR A 30 0.84 2.81 -1.43
N THR A 31 -0.46 3.06 -1.36
CA THR A 31 -1.45 2.49 -2.28
C THR A 31 -1.50 3.37 -3.52
N ALA A 32 -1.24 2.79 -4.70
CA ALA A 32 -1.19 3.51 -5.96
C ALA A 32 -2.60 3.77 -6.51
N ALA A 33 -2.76 4.85 -7.25
CA ALA A 33 -4.02 5.20 -7.93
C ALA A 33 -4.44 4.14 -8.97
N THR A 34 -3.48 3.44 -9.58
CA THR A 34 -3.73 2.41 -10.59
C THR A 34 -2.81 1.21 -10.41
N VAL A 35 -3.29 0.03 -10.79
CA VAL A 35 -2.47 -1.20 -10.82
C VAL A 35 -1.74 -1.27 -12.16
N PRO A 36 -0.39 -1.38 -12.18
CA PRO A 36 0.37 -1.59 -13.42
C PRO A 36 -0.12 -2.83 -14.18
N GLU A 37 -0.25 -2.72 -15.51
CA GLU A 37 -0.85 -3.78 -16.32
C GLU A 37 -0.07 -5.11 -16.25
N ALA A 38 1.26 -5.06 -16.17
CA ALA A 38 2.08 -6.26 -16.00
C ALA A 38 1.78 -6.96 -14.66
N LEU A 39 1.67 -6.19 -13.56
CA LEU A 39 1.31 -6.71 -12.24
C LEU A 39 -0.12 -7.26 -12.24
N ARG A 40 -1.07 -6.55 -12.87
CA ARG A 40 -2.46 -7.01 -13.01
C ARG A 40 -2.55 -8.36 -13.71
N ARG A 41 -1.81 -8.54 -14.83
CA ARG A 41 -1.76 -9.82 -15.54
C ARG A 41 -1.18 -10.94 -14.68
N ALA A 42 -0.07 -10.68 -13.98
CA ALA A 42 0.55 -11.65 -13.08
C ALA A 42 -0.41 -12.05 -11.93
N GLY A 43 -1.02 -11.07 -11.27
CA GLY A 43 -2.00 -11.29 -10.19
C GLY A 43 -3.21 -12.11 -10.65
N ARG A 44 -3.81 -11.76 -11.79
CA ARG A 44 -4.95 -12.51 -12.36
C ARG A 44 -4.57 -13.94 -12.76
N ALA A 45 -3.37 -14.15 -13.30
CA ALA A 45 -2.87 -15.49 -13.61
C ALA A 45 -2.70 -16.34 -12.35
N THR A 46 -2.16 -15.75 -11.27
CA THR A 46 -2.02 -16.38 -9.96
C THR A 46 -3.37 -16.76 -9.37
N VAL A 47 -4.31 -15.80 -9.29
CA VAL A 47 -5.69 -16.04 -8.80
C VAL A 47 -6.37 -17.19 -9.56
N LYS A 48 -6.21 -17.22 -10.90
CA LYS A 48 -6.74 -18.29 -11.75
C LYS A 48 -6.07 -19.64 -11.46
N ALA A 49 -4.75 -19.68 -11.29
CA ALA A 49 -3.98 -20.91 -11.04
C ALA A 49 -4.39 -21.55 -9.69
N PHE A 50 -4.66 -20.72 -8.68
CA PHE A 50 -5.14 -21.17 -7.37
C PHE A 50 -6.64 -21.46 -7.31
N GLY A 51 -7.38 -21.29 -8.41
CA GLY A 51 -8.84 -21.55 -8.45
C GLY A 51 -9.64 -20.65 -7.52
N VAL A 52 -9.17 -19.45 -7.24
CA VAL A 52 -9.81 -18.55 -6.28
C VAL A 52 -11.15 -18.06 -6.79
N CYS A 53 -12.17 -18.16 -5.93
CA CYS A 53 -13.51 -17.63 -6.15
C CYS A 53 -13.97 -16.88 -4.90
N SER A 54 -14.73 -15.81 -5.10
CA SER A 54 -15.49 -15.09 -4.05
C SER A 54 -14.74 -14.91 -2.72
N ARG A 55 -13.56 -14.30 -2.78
CA ARG A 55 -12.78 -13.94 -1.58
C ARG A 55 -11.74 -12.87 -1.85
N PHE A 56 -11.26 -12.25 -0.80
CA PHE A 56 -10.06 -11.44 -0.85
C PHE A 56 -8.81 -12.31 -0.98
N VAL A 57 -7.87 -11.81 -1.75
CA VAL A 57 -6.54 -12.41 -1.91
C VAL A 57 -5.52 -11.30 -1.80
N HIS A 58 -4.51 -11.51 -0.96
CA HIS A 58 -3.34 -10.68 -0.85
C HIS A 58 -2.17 -11.39 -1.51
N LEU A 59 -1.67 -10.83 -2.59
CA LEU A 59 -0.55 -11.34 -3.37
C LEU A 59 0.65 -10.43 -3.18
N GLU A 60 1.82 -11.02 -2.98
CA GLU A 60 3.06 -10.27 -2.90
C GLU A 60 3.96 -10.61 -4.09
N PHE A 61 4.56 -9.57 -4.68
CA PHE A 61 5.46 -9.67 -5.81
C PHE A 61 6.69 -8.80 -5.59
N PHE A 62 7.84 -9.30 -5.99
CA PHE A 62 9.01 -8.46 -6.21
C PHE A 62 8.96 -7.85 -7.60
N CYS A 63 9.26 -6.55 -7.71
CA CYS A 63 9.61 -5.92 -8.97
C CYS A 63 11.13 -5.99 -9.12
N LEU A 64 11.63 -6.63 -10.17
CA LEU A 64 13.07 -6.80 -10.38
C LEU A 64 13.74 -5.45 -10.65
N ALA A 65 14.73 -5.08 -9.84
CA ALA A 65 15.51 -3.86 -10.00
C ALA A 65 16.57 -3.97 -11.11
N GLU A 66 16.92 -5.20 -11.49
CA GLU A 66 17.91 -5.53 -12.53
C GLU A 66 17.54 -6.87 -13.19
N ASP A 67 18.18 -7.19 -14.31
CA ASP A 67 18.00 -8.48 -14.96
C ASP A 67 18.53 -9.61 -14.05
N LYS A 68 17.75 -10.66 -13.89
CA LYS A 68 18.11 -11.84 -13.07
C LYS A 68 17.96 -13.10 -13.91
N GLU A 69 19.08 -13.81 -14.11
CA GLU A 69 19.08 -15.09 -14.82
C GLU A 69 18.12 -16.09 -14.17
N GLY A 70 17.28 -16.72 -14.96
CA GLY A 70 16.28 -17.69 -14.50
C GLY A 70 15.02 -17.08 -13.85
N LEU A 71 14.98 -15.76 -13.61
CA LEU A 71 13.82 -15.09 -13.00
C LEU A 71 13.11 -14.09 -13.93
N GLY A 72 13.88 -13.27 -14.65
CA GLY A 72 13.29 -12.26 -15.54
C GLY A 72 14.17 -11.03 -15.76
N LYS A 73 13.61 -10.02 -16.38
CA LYS A 73 14.27 -8.75 -16.69
C LYS A 73 13.89 -7.67 -15.68
N LYS A 74 14.68 -6.60 -15.64
CA LYS A 74 14.36 -5.40 -14.87
C LYS A 74 12.93 -4.93 -15.17
N GLY A 75 12.14 -4.72 -14.10
CA GLY A 75 10.74 -4.33 -14.16
C GLY A 75 9.73 -5.49 -14.25
N ASP A 76 10.20 -6.73 -14.41
CA ASP A 76 9.33 -7.91 -14.31
C ASP A 76 8.91 -8.16 -12.85
N PHE A 77 7.71 -8.74 -12.69
CA PHE A 77 7.16 -9.10 -11.39
C PHE A 77 7.33 -10.59 -11.13
N VAL A 78 7.96 -10.93 -10.01
CA VAL A 78 8.17 -12.30 -9.54
C VAL A 78 7.34 -12.52 -8.29
N GLY A 79 6.49 -13.56 -8.28
CA GLY A 79 5.63 -13.90 -7.14
C GLY A 79 6.44 -14.28 -5.91
N LEU A 80 6.06 -13.74 -4.75
CA LEU A 80 6.65 -14.06 -3.46
C LEU A 80 5.68 -14.87 -2.60
N GLU A 81 4.47 -14.36 -2.39
CA GLU A 81 3.51 -14.95 -1.45
C GLU A 81 2.08 -14.85 -1.96
N VAL A 82 1.26 -15.86 -1.59
CA VAL A 82 -0.18 -15.90 -1.85
C VAL A 82 -0.93 -16.10 -0.55
N ASN A 83 -1.66 -15.08 -0.11
CA ASN A 83 -2.46 -15.10 1.09
C ASN A 83 -3.96 -15.05 0.75
N MET A 84 -4.72 -16.05 1.18
CA MET A 84 -6.18 -16.12 0.95
C MET A 84 -6.96 -15.31 2.00
N ARG A 85 -6.56 -14.07 2.22
CA ARG A 85 -7.11 -13.11 3.18
C ARG A 85 -6.90 -11.68 2.70
N PRO A 86 -7.56 -10.67 3.30
CA PRO A 86 -7.21 -9.27 3.09
C PRO A 86 -5.76 -8.96 3.53
N ALA A 87 -5.18 -7.88 2.99
CA ALA A 87 -3.95 -7.30 3.52
C ALA A 87 -4.17 -6.82 4.97
N GLY A 88 -3.10 -6.79 5.75
CA GLY A 88 -3.14 -6.35 7.15
C GLY A 88 -2.79 -4.88 7.35
N GLY A 89 -2.69 -4.48 8.62
CA GLY A 89 -2.32 -3.13 9.03
C GLY A 89 -3.31 -2.08 8.53
N TYR A 90 -2.79 -0.92 8.16
CA TYR A 90 -3.56 0.20 7.60
C TYR A 90 -3.83 0.09 6.09
N THR A 91 -3.39 -1.00 5.44
CA THR A 91 -3.56 -1.17 3.99
C THR A 91 -5.03 -1.13 3.54
N PRO A 92 -6.00 -1.75 4.24
CA PRO A 92 -7.42 -1.64 3.88
C PRO A 92 -7.94 -0.19 3.94
N ASP A 93 -7.56 0.56 4.97
CA ASP A 93 -7.96 1.97 5.11
C ASP A 93 -7.32 2.84 4.02
N MET A 94 -6.04 2.58 3.70
CA MET A 94 -5.36 3.26 2.60
C MET A 94 -6.00 2.95 1.24
N MET A 95 -6.49 1.73 1.03
CA MET A 95 -7.28 1.38 -0.16
C MET A 95 -8.58 2.18 -0.23
N ASN A 96 -9.27 2.35 0.91
CA ASN A 96 -10.49 3.15 0.99
C ASN A 96 -10.20 4.61 0.60
N TYR A 97 -9.14 5.19 1.13
CA TYR A 97 -8.74 6.56 0.80
C TYR A 97 -8.29 6.70 -0.66
N ALA A 98 -7.46 5.76 -1.14
CA ALA A 98 -6.91 5.82 -2.50
C ALA A 98 -7.98 5.67 -3.59
N HIS A 99 -9.00 4.86 -3.35
CA HIS A 99 -10.01 4.51 -4.36
C HIS A 99 -11.40 5.05 -4.04
N SER A 100 -11.55 5.91 -3.03
CA SER A 100 -12.84 6.45 -2.57
C SER A 100 -13.91 5.34 -2.47
N THR A 101 -13.57 4.25 -1.78
CA THR A 101 -14.39 3.03 -1.64
C THR A 101 -14.46 2.58 -0.18
N ASP A 102 -15.14 1.49 0.08
CA ASP A 102 -15.16 0.81 1.38
C ASP A 102 -14.91 -0.69 1.16
N VAL A 103 -13.65 -1.12 1.41
CA VAL A 103 -13.26 -2.54 1.25
C VAL A 103 -13.92 -3.43 2.30
N TYR A 104 -14.32 -2.89 3.46
CA TYR A 104 -15.05 -3.63 4.48
C TYR A 104 -16.48 -3.93 4.01
N GLN A 105 -17.13 -2.96 3.35
CA GLN A 105 -18.43 -3.17 2.72
C GLN A 105 -18.32 -4.16 1.55
N ILE A 106 -17.27 -4.05 0.72
CA ILE A 106 -17.01 -5.03 -0.36
C ILE A 106 -16.86 -6.45 0.21
N TRP A 107 -16.18 -6.58 1.36
CA TRP A 107 -16.06 -7.87 2.05
C TRP A 107 -17.43 -8.39 2.50
N ALA A 108 -18.23 -7.54 3.17
CA ALA A 108 -19.57 -7.92 3.64
C ALA A 108 -20.48 -8.33 2.47
N ASP A 109 -20.48 -7.56 1.38
CA ASP A 109 -21.25 -7.87 0.17
C ASP A 109 -20.86 -9.24 -0.41
N MET A 110 -19.57 -9.49 -0.51
CA MET A 110 -19.05 -10.75 -1.05
C MET A 110 -19.47 -11.95 -0.21
N VAL A 111 -19.37 -11.84 1.12
CA VAL A 111 -19.71 -12.94 2.04
C VAL A 111 -21.21 -13.21 2.05
N THR A 112 -22.03 -12.18 1.96
CA THR A 112 -23.48 -12.29 2.08
C THR A 112 -24.20 -12.54 0.76
N THR A 113 -23.69 -12.01 -0.35
CA THR A 113 -24.38 -12.02 -1.65
C THR A 113 -23.57 -12.61 -2.79
N ASP A 114 -22.31 -13.03 -2.55
CA ASP A 114 -21.38 -13.56 -3.56
C ASP A 114 -21.10 -12.58 -4.71
N ARG A 115 -21.19 -11.29 -4.43
CA ARG A 115 -20.91 -10.22 -5.42
C ARG A 115 -20.52 -8.93 -4.74
N ARG A 116 -19.81 -8.05 -5.46
CA ARG A 116 -19.61 -6.66 -5.08
C ARG A 116 -20.85 -5.85 -5.45
N ILE A 117 -21.47 -5.18 -4.48
CA ILE A 117 -22.61 -4.29 -4.69
C ILE A 117 -22.13 -2.85 -4.81
N LEU A 118 -21.15 -2.46 -3.97
CA LEU A 118 -20.58 -1.11 -3.97
C LEU A 118 -19.93 -0.80 -5.34
N PRO A 119 -20.39 0.24 -6.07
CA PRO A 119 -19.83 0.61 -7.35
C PRO A 119 -18.42 1.18 -7.22
N ASP A 120 -17.69 1.20 -8.33
CA ASP A 120 -16.45 1.96 -8.41
C ASP A 120 -16.78 3.46 -8.43
N SER A 121 -16.10 4.24 -7.57
CA SER A 121 -16.29 5.70 -7.52
C SER A 121 -15.73 6.41 -8.76
N GLY A 122 -14.79 5.77 -9.47
CA GLY A 122 -14.02 6.37 -10.55
C GLY A 122 -12.99 7.42 -10.07
N GLN A 123 -12.90 7.63 -8.75
CA GLN A 123 -11.93 8.56 -8.15
C GLN A 123 -10.78 7.78 -7.53
N HIS A 124 -9.59 7.98 -8.07
CA HIS A 124 -8.39 7.30 -7.62
C HIS A 124 -7.27 8.30 -7.39
N CYS A 125 -6.53 8.11 -6.30
CA CYS A 125 -5.36 8.89 -5.94
C CYS A 125 -4.33 7.98 -5.27
N TYR A 126 -3.16 8.52 -4.97
CA TYR A 126 -2.20 7.84 -4.11
C TYR A 126 -2.56 8.06 -2.66
N CYS A 127 -2.52 7.01 -1.85
CA CYS A 127 -2.60 7.11 -0.40
C CYS A 127 -1.27 6.65 0.18
N VAL A 128 -0.58 7.54 0.90
CA VAL A 128 0.83 7.39 1.27
C VAL A 128 0.97 7.40 2.76
N TYR A 129 1.60 6.37 3.31
CA TYR A 129 2.04 6.27 4.70
C TYR A 129 3.52 6.64 4.78
N ALA A 130 3.89 7.50 5.72
CA ALA A 130 5.28 7.75 6.12
C ALA A 130 5.38 7.75 7.64
N GLY A 131 6.21 6.87 8.18
CA GLY A 131 6.51 6.77 9.61
C GLY A 131 7.79 7.50 9.97
N ARG A 132 7.87 8.03 11.20
CA ARG A 132 9.08 8.57 11.82
C ARG A 132 9.39 7.83 13.11
N ARG A 133 10.67 7.75 13.45
CA ARG A 133 11.15 7.17 14.72
C ARG A 133 11.63 8.27 15.66
N ASP A 134 11.29 8.17 16.93
CA ASP A 134 11.69 9.15 17.93
C ASP A 134 13.21 9.16 18.20
N CYS A 135 13.93 8.12 17.77
CA CYS A 135 15.38 8.04 17.90
C CYS A 135 16.14 8.85 16.81
N TYR A 136 15.44 9.39 15.81
CA TYR A 136 16.06 10.18 14.75
C TYR A 136 15.68 11.65 14.82
N HIS A 137 16.56 12.49 14.31
CA HIS A 137 16.34 13.93 14.14
C HIS A 137 16.01 14.22 12.68
N TYR A 138 14.89 14.89 12.45
CA TYR A 138 14.40 15.21 11.13
C TYR A 138 14.56 16.70 10.84
N VAL A 139 14.84 17.02 9.58
CA VAL A 139 15.00 18.41 9.10
C VAL A 139 13.72 19.22 9.33
N HIS A 140 12.58 18.60 9.09
CA HIS A 140 11.27 19.24 9.20
C HIS A 140 10.57 18.81 10.50
N SER A 141 10.02 19.77 11.26
CA SER A 141 9.26 19.52 12.46
C SER A 141 7.88 18.89 12.15
N HIS A 142 7.19 18.43 13.18
CA HIS A 142 5.79 17.95 13.06
C HIS A 142 4.88 19.06 12.52
N GLU A 143 5.04 20.28 13.05
CA GLU A 143 4.25 21.46 12.67
C GLU A 143 4.45 21.82 11.20
N GLU A 144 5.69 21.75 10.69
CA GLU A 144 5.99 21.99 9.29
C GLU A 144 5.38 20.93 8.37
N VAL A 145 5.37 19.65 8.77
CA VAL A 145 4.65 18.59 8.04
C VAL A 145 3.15 18.89 7.99
N MET A 146 2.54 19.25 9.13
CA MET A 146 1.14 19.59 9.21
C MET A 146 0.79 20.86 8.44
N GLN A 147 1.65 21.87 8.46
CA GLN A 147 1.47 23.10 7.68
C GLN A 147 1.48 22.82 6.17
N ARG A 148 2.39 21.96 5.70
CA ARG A 148 2.55 21.68 4.28
C ARG A 148 1.53 20.70 3.72
N TYR A 149 1.18 19.67 4.51
CA TYR A 149 0.37 18.54 4.04
C TYR A 149 -0.93 18.32 4.80
N GLY A 150 -1.27 19.20 5.76
CA GLY A 150 -2.46 19.04 6.62
C GLY A 150 -3.77 18.91 5.85
N GLU A 151 -3.93 19.65 4.74
CA GLU A 151 -5.12 19.55 3.89
C GLU A 151 -5.25 18.19 3.17
N ASN A 152 -4.14 17.49 2.97
CA ASN A 152 -4.11 16.16 2.36
C ASN A 152 -4.11 15.04 3.39
N MET A 153 -3.96 15.39 4.69
CA MET A 153 -3.83 14.42 5.78
C MET A 153 -5.13 13.68 6.02
N VAL A 154 -5.07 12.36 6.02
CA VAL A 154 -6.21 11.48 6.33
C VAL A 154 -6.03 10.73 7.65
N MET A 155 -4.77 10.51 8.08
CA MET A 155 -4.44 9.93 9.38
C MET A 155 -3.12 10.52 9.87
N CYS A 156 -3.06 10.88 11.16
CA CYS A 156 -1.85 11.36 11.82
C CYS A 156 -1.90 10.97 13.29
N GLU A 157 -1.15 9.92 13.67
CA GLU A 157 -1.28 9.31 14.98
C GLU A 157 0.08 8.83 15.52
N ARG A 158 0.15 8.73 16.85
CA ARG A 158 1.24 7.99 17.52
C ARG A 158 0.93 6.50 17.48
N MET A 159 1.94 5.71 17.09
CA MET A 159 1.78 4.27 17.00
C MET A 159 1.79 3.60 18.35
N PRO A 160 0.93 2.58 18.57
CA PRO A 160 1.03 1.70 19.74
C PRO A 160 2.40 1.05 19.83
N GLU A 161 2.94 0.90 21.06
CA GLU A 161 4.31 0.39 21.29
C GLU A 161 4.60 -0.93 20.55
N MET A 162 3.63 -1.84 20.51
CA MET A 162 3.79 -3.13 19.82
C MET A 162 3.99 -3.02 18.32
N MET A 163 3.61 -1.90 17.70
CA MET A 163 3.75 -1.66 16.24
C MET A 163 4.97 -0.80 15.90
N VAL A 164 5.57 -0.14 16.88
CA VAL A 164 6.71 0.75 16.69
C VAL A 164 7.88 0.10 15.94
N PRO A 165 8.28 -1.17 16.22
CA PRO A 165 9.39 -1.80 15.50
C PRO A 165 9.22 -1.82 13.98
N GLN A 166 8.00 -2.04 13.49
CA GLN A 166 7.70 -2.08 12.06
C GLN A 166 7.31 -0.72 11.49
N MET A 167 6.49 0.05 12.23
CA MET A 167 5.77 1.20 11.70
C MET A 167 6.42 2.55 12.04
N GLY A 168 7.34 2.61 13.02
CA GLY A 168 7.84 3.86 13.59
C GLY A 168 6.95 4.37 14.74
N ASN A 169 7.32 5.50 15.35
CA ASN A 169 6.60 6.06 16.51
C ASN A 169 5.48 7.02 16.13
N GLN A 170 5.68 7.81 15.07
CA GLN A 170 4.72 8.77 14.53
C GLN A 170 4.39 8.41 13.10
N MET A 171 3.12 8.35 12.77
CA MET A 171 2.68 8.15 11.39
C MET A 171 2.03 9.39 10.80
N TYR A 172 2.18 9.51 9.49
CA TYR A 172 1.49 10.47 8.62
C TYR A 172 0.94 9.73 7.41
N THR A 173 -0.34 9.85 7.16
CA THR A 173 -0.97 9.26 5.98
C THR A 173 -1.72 10.32 5.21
N VAL A 174 -1.39 10.50 3.93
CA VAL A 174 -1.91 11.57 3.07
C VAL A 174 -2.49 11.02 1.77
N LYS A 175 -3.41 11.79 1.17
CA LYS A 175 -3.89 11.58 -0.21
C LYS A 175 -3.16 12.50 -1.16
N LEU A 176 -2.57 11.97 -2.21
CA LEU A 176 -1.77 12.74 -3.17
C LEU A 176 -2.15 12.42 -4.63
N PRO A 177 -2.01 13.39 -5.55
CA PRO A 177 -2.50 13.22 -6.91
C PRO A 177 -1.57 12.41 -7.83
N SER A 178 -0.28 12.27 -7.49
CA SER A 178 0.72 11.66 -8.37
C SER A 178 1.82 10.93 -7.62
N GLN A 179 2.55 10.09 -8.34
CA GLN A 179 3.72 9.40 -7.81
C GLN A 179 4.83 10.41 -7.44
N GLN A 180 5.04 11.45 -8.22
CA GLN A 180 6.02 12.49 -7.89
C GLN A 180 5.69 13.16 -6.56
N ALA A 181 4.42 13.55 -6.34
CA ALA A 181 4.00 14.13 -5.06
C ALA A 181 4.18 13.14 -3.89
N THR A 182 4.03 11.83 -4.15
CA THR A 182 4.31 10.76 -3.17
C THR A 182 5.78 10.74 -2.76
N GLU A 183 6.68 10.77 -3.73
CA GLU A 183 8.14 10.78 -3.49
C GLU A 183 8.58 12.04 -2.75
N GLU A 184 8.04 13.21 -3.15
CA GLU A 184 8.30 14.49 -2.47
C GLU A 184 7.81 14.49 -1.02
N PHE A 185 6.64 13.92 -0.75
CA PHE A 185 6.10 13.80 0.61
C PHE A 185 6.97 12.89 1.48
N ILE A 186 7.31 11.69 1.00
CA ILE A 186 8.15 10.75 1.74
C ILE A 186 9.51 11.39 2.05
N HIS A 187 10.13 12.01 1.05
CA HIS A 187 11.41 12.71 1.26
C HIS A 187 11.29 13.81 2.31
N PHE A 188 10.28 14.67 2.22
CA PHE A 188 10.06 15.75 3.17
C PHE A 188 9.85 15.25 4.60
N VAL A 189 9.03 14.21 4.76
CA VAL A 189 8.74 13.65 6.09
C VAL A 189 9.96 12.95 6.68
N GLN A 190 10.74 12.21 5.89
CA GLN A 190 11.79 11.33 6.39
C GLN A 190 13.22 11.87 6.21
N GLN A 191 13.38 13.11 5.73
CA GLN A 191 14.70 13.73 5.63
C GLN A 191 15.31 13.93 7.02
N GLN A 192 16.39 13.21 7.29
CA GLN A 192 17.15 13.30 8.54
C GLN A 192 18.23 14.40 8.45
N CYS A 193 18.60 14.99 9.62
CA CYS A 193 19.64 15.99 9.74
C CYS A 193 21.04 15.40 9.52
#